data_b8b2a27f4b9e31110b2645ade1d7f29a
#
_entry.id   b8b2a27f4b9e31110b2645ade1d7f29a
#
_cell.length_a   1.000
_cell.length_b   1.000
_cell.length_c   1.000
_cell.angle_alpha   90.00
_cell.angle_beta   90.00
_cell.angle_gamma   90.00
#
_symmetry.space_group_name_H-M   'P 1'
#
loop_
_entity.id
_entity.type
_entity.pdbx_description
1 polymer ?
#
loop_
_entity_poly.entity_id
_entity_poly.type
_entity_poly.pdbx_seq_one_letter_code
_entity_poly.pdbx_strand_id
1 'polypeptide(L)'
;MTVIGSLVLTDTSTWLIRIHSAPYVSPKAALGIDATLACGAFGQSVIFVLEDSAIDILKPPQEPVEGGRNLLKLVTSLPLYDIHKVHLVTDNPEEIPATHFDQLQVNIVTRAGLANLISNSRHVLSF
;
A
#
# COMPACT_ATOMS: atom_id res chain seq x y z
N MET A 1 -10.51 -9.02 -21.79
CA MET A 1 -11.06 -8.32 -21.82
C MET A 1 -12.08 -8.13 -22.04
N THR A 2 -12.56 -7.81 -22.41
CA THR A 2 -13.53 -7.48 -22.81
C THR A 2 -13.86 -6.74 -23.44
N VAL A 3 -14.23 -6.54 -24.48
CA VAL A 3 -14.69 -5.80 -25.00
C VAL A 3 -15.47 -5.61 -25.33
N ILE A 4 -15.84 -5.35 -25.87
CA ILE A 4 -16.63 -4.93 -26.24
C ILE A 4 -16.74 -4.52 -26.57
N GLY A 5 -16.64 -4.68 -27.27
CA GLY A 5 -16.81 -4.25 -27.49
C GLY A 5 -16.31 -3.95 -27.37
N SER A 6 -16.14 -3.88 -27.40
CA SER A 6 -15.85 -3.50 -26.88
C SER A 6 -15.49 -3.01 -26.19
N LEU A 7 -15.45 -2.84 -25.78
CA LEU A 7 -15.31 -2.41 -24.89
C LEU A 7 -14.98 -2.69 -23.94
N VAL A 8 -14.75 -2.78 -23.76
CA VAL A 8 -14.41 -2.95 -22.79
C VAL A 8 -13.98 -2.44 -21.80
N LEU A 9 -14.17 -2.45 -21.36
CA LEU A 9 -13.63 -2.00 -20.58
C LEU A 9 -12.73 -2.46 -19.74
N THR A 10 -12.23 -2.46 -20.00
CA THR A 10 -11.32 -3.19 -19.47
C THR A 10 -10.16 -2.59 -19.02
N ASP A 11 -10.10 -1.50 -19.16
CA ASP A 11 -8.94 -0.81 -18.79
C ASP A 11 -9.05 -0.45 -17.36
N THR A 12 -8.84 -1.42 -16.53
CA THR A 12 -8.66 -1.14 -15.15
C THR A 12 -7.37 -0.42 -15.01
N SER A 13 -7.43 0.82 -14.70
CA SER A 13 -6.25 1.58 -14.37
C SER A 13 -5.64 1.02 -13.12
N THR A 14 -4.34 0.77 -13.14
CA THR A 14 -3.60 0.34 -11.98
C THR A 14 -3.03 1.56 -11.29
N TRP A 15 -3.35 1.67 -10.00
CA TRP A 15 -2.89 2.75 -9.14
C TRP A 15 -1.79 2.21 -8.25
N LEU A 16 -0.61 2.79 -8.33
CA LEU A 16 0.46 2.48 -7.40
C LEU A 16 0.49 3.58 -6.36
N ILE A 17 0.31 3.22 -5.11
CA ILE A 17 0.34 4.18 -3.99
C ILE A 17 1.53 3.83 -3.13
N ARG A 18 2.50 4.74 -3.10
CA ARG A 18 3.73 4.54 -2.35
C ARG A 18 3.77 5.50 -1.18
N ILE A 19 4.06 4.97 0.00
CA ILE A 19 4.23 5.74 1.22
C ILE A 19 5.69 5.63 1.64
N HIS A 20 6.36 6.77 1.77
CA HIS A 20 7.74 6.81 2.23
C HIS A 20 7.90 7.67 3.49
N SER A 21 6.81 8.21 4.00
CA SER A 21 6.81 9.02 5.22
C SER A 21 6.65 8.14 6.43
N ALA A 22 7.38 8.46 7.51
CA ALA A 22 7.25 7.73 8.76
C ALA A 22 5.86 7.95 9.36
N PRO A 23 5.28 6.92 9.97
CA PRO A 23 3.97 7.05 10.60
C PRO A 23 4.03 8.01 11.79
N TYR A 24 2.93 8.73 12.00
CA TYR A 24 2.72 9.62 13.16
C TYR A 24 3.62 10.84 13.23
N VAL A 25 4.57 10.99 12.29
CA VAL A 25 5.43 12.19 12.24
C VAL A 25 4.73 13.30 11.47
N SER A 26 3.98 12.92 10.43
CA SER A 26 3.19 13.86 9.65
C SER A 26 1.93 13.14 9.19
N PRO A 27 0.94 13.86 8.65
CA PRO A 27 -0.30 13.20 8.18
C PRO A 27 -0.12 12.43 6.87
N LYS A 28 1.07 12.48 6.24
CA LYS A 28 1.25 11.90 4.91
C LYS A 28 1.00 10.40 4.86
N ALA A 29 1.52 9.66 5.83
CA ALA A 29 1.32 8.21 5.84
C ALA A 29 -0.17 7.87 5.95
N ALA A 30 -0.89 8.53 6.83
CA ALA A 30 -2.33 8.32 6.99
C ALA A 30 -3.09 8.67 5.70
N LEU A 31 -2.71 9.77 5.05
CA LEU A 31 -3.33 10.18 3.79
C LEU A 31 -3.09 9.14 2.70
N GLY A 32 -1.89 8.56 2.67
CA GLY A 32 -1.59 7.50 1.69
C GLY A 32 -2.45 6.27 1.91
N ILE A 33 -2.66 5.88 3.16
CA ILE A 33 -3.55 4.75 3.47
C ILE A 33 -4.98 5.09 3.09
N ASP A 34 -5.45 6.30 3.39
CA ASP A 34 -6.80 6.72 3.00
C ASP A 34 -6.98 6.67 1.48
N ALA A 35 -5.98 7.13 0.72
CA ALA A 35 -6.04 7.07 -0.73
C ALA A 35 -6.12 5.62 -1.22
N THR A 36 -5.37 4.73 -0.58
CA THR A 36 -5.38 3.31 -0.92
C THR A 36 -6.75 2.70 -0.70
N LEU A 37 -7.34 2.97 0.47
CA LEU A 37 -8.66 2.46 0.80
C LEU A 37 -9.72 3.02 -0.15
N ALA A 38 -9.62 4.30 -0.49
CA ALA A 38 -10.57 4.93 -1.40
C ALA A 38 -10.50 4.28 -2.79
N CYS A 39 -9.29 4.06 -3.32
CA CYS A 39 -9.13 3.42 -4.62
C CYS A 39 -9.71 2.01 -4.60
N GLY A 40 -9.44 1.26 -3.53
CA GLY A 40 -9.98 -0.09 -3.39
C GLY A 40 -11.50 -0.08 -3.32
N ALA A 41 -12.07 0.87 -2.58
CA ALA A 41 -13.51 0.99 -2.44
C ALA A 41 -14.20 1.28 -3.78
N PHE A 42 -13.52 1.96 -4.68
CA PHE A 42 -14.04 2.22 -6.02
C PHE A 42 -13.69 1.13 -7.04
N GLY A 43 -13.18 0.01 -6.56
CA GLY A 43 -12.91 -1.14 -7.43
C GLY A 43 -11.68 -1.00 -8.30
N GLN A 44 -10.81 -0.07 -8.00
CA GLN A 44 -9.58 0.12 -8.75
C GLN A 44 -8.54 -0.93 -8.36
N SER A 45 -7.67 -1.28 -9.29
CA SER A 45 -6.55 -2.16 -9.01
C SER A 45 -5.46 -1.32 -8.31
N VAL A 46 -5.02 -1.75 -7.13
CA VAL A 46 -4.08 -0.99 -6.32
C VAL A 46 -2.84 -1.82 -6.01
N ILE A 47 -1.67 -1.21 -6.22
CA ILE A 47 -0.40 -1.74 -5.75
C ILE A 47 0.01 -0.85 -4.58
N PHE A 48 0.05 -1.42 -3.38
CA PHE A 48 0.34 -0.69 -2.15
C PHE A 48 1.78 -0.92 -1.74
N VAL A 49 2.56 0.16 -1.59
CA VAL A 49 4.00 0.08 -1.35
C VAL A 49 4.37 0.90 -0.12
N LEU A 50 5.13 0.30 0.79
CA LEU A 50 5.71 0.99 1.93
C LEU A 50 7.23 0.99 1.76
N GLU A 51 7.84 2.17 1.88
CA GLU A 51 9.29 2.33 1.67
C GLU A 51 9.96 2.87 2.93
N ASP A 52 11.08 2.25 3.28
CA ASP A 52 11.96 2.75 4.34
C ASP A 52 11.21 3.01 5.65
N SER A 53 11.17 4.25 6.13
CA SER A 53 10.53 4.58 7.40
C SER A 53 9.05 4.25 7.45
N ALA A 54 8.38 4.20 6.30
CA ALA A 54 6.96 3.87 6.27
C ALA A 54 6.69 2.43 6.68
N ILE A 55 7.70 1.56 6.59
CA ILE A 55 7.55 0.17 7.01
C ILE A 55 7.23 0.07 8.50
N ASP A 56 7.56 1.09 9.28
CA ASP A 56 7.23 1.13 10.70
C ASP A 56 5.72 1.09 10.95
N ILE A 57 4.90 1.37 9.94
CA ILE A 57 3.45 1.21 10.06
C ILE A 57 3.08 -0.22 10.45
N LEU A 58 3.90 -1.20 10.04
CA LEU A 58 3.62 -2.61 10.32
C LEU A 58 4.08 -3.06 11.70
N LYS A 59 4.75 -2.21 12.47
CA LYS A 59 5.27 -2.60 13.77
C LYS A 59 4.21 -2.47 14.85
N PRO A 60 3.89 -3.53 15.59
CA PRO A 60 3.09 -3.43 16.81
C PRO A 60 4.01 -3.17 18.00
N PRO A 61 3.50 -2.65 19.11
CA PRO A 61 2.18 -2.06 19.27
C PRO A 61 2.16 -0.62 18.76
N GLN A 62 0.94 -0.16 18.40
CA GLN A 62 0.75 1.20 17.95
C GLN A 62 0.08 1.99 19.08
N GLU A 63 0.72 3.08 19.47
CA GLU A 63 0.18 3.94 20.50
C GLU A 63 0.13 5.37 19.97
N PRO A 64 -0.79 5.65 19.04
CA PRO A 64 -0.90 6.99 18.50
C PRO A 64 -1.35 7.97 19.59
N VAL A 65 -1.09 9.24 19.37
CA VAL A 65 -1.55 10.28 20.29
C VAL A 65 -3.07 10.20 20.39
N GLU A 66 -3.60 10.74 21.48
CA GLU A 66 -5.02 10.71 21.74
C GLU A 66 -5.79 11.28 20.56
N GLY A 67 -6.81 10.55 20.12
CA GLY A 67 -7.56 10.93 18.94
C GLY A 67 -6.90 10.52 17.64
N GLY A 68 -5.68 9.98 17.70
CA GLY A 68 -4.98 9.52 16.52
C GLY A 68 -5.50 8.18 16.05
N ARG A 69 -5.17 7.84 14.81
CA ARG A 69 -5.60 6.59 14.18
C ARG A 69 -4.51 5.55 14.30
N ASN A 70 -4.91 4.30 14.48
CA ASN A 70 -3.98 3.19 14.47
C ASN A 70 -3.76 2.75 13.02
N LEU A 71 -2.63 3.12 12.44
CA LEU A 71 -2.37 2.88 11.03
C LEU A 71 -2.19 1.40 10.73
N LEU A 72 -1.66 0.61 11.65
CA LEU A 72 -1.53 -0.82 11.47
C LEU A 72 -2.91 -1.46 11.28
N LYS A 73 -3.89 -1.05 12.09
CA LYS A 73 -5.26 -1.58 11.94
C LYS A 73 -5.84 -1.22 10.59
N LEU A 74 -5.56 -0.03 10.09
CA LEU A 74 -6.05 0.36 8.77
C LEU A 74 -5.43 -0.49 7.68
N VAL A 75 -4.13 -0.78 7.77
CA VAL A 75 -3.46 -1.63 6.79
C VAL A 75 -4.02 -3.05 6.84
N THR A 76 -4.30 -3.57 8.03
CA THR A 76 -4.86 -4.92 8.13
C THR A 76 -6.28 -5.01 7.59
N SER A 77 -6.94 -3.89 7.32
CA SER A 77 -8.26 -3.88 6.71
C SER A 77 -8.24 -3.91 5.18
N LEU A 78 -7.05 -3.78 4.58
CA LEU A 78 -6.92 -3.74 3.11
C LEU A 78 -7.59 -4.91 2.40
N PRO A 79 -7.53 -6.15 2.91
CA PRO A 79 -8.21 -7.26 2.23
C PRO A 79 -9.72 -7.06 2.06
N LEU A 80 -10.35 -6.27 2.92
CA LEU A 80 -11.78 -5.95 2.78
C LEU A 80 -12.05 -5.13 1.52
N TYR A 81 -11.01 -4.53 0.94
CA TYR A 81 -11.09 -3.70 -0.25
C TYR A 81 -10.40 -4.37 -1.44
N ASP A 82 -10.24 -5.71 -1.38
CA ASP A 82 -9.59 -6.50 -2.42
C ASP A 82 -8.12 -6.17 -2.63
N ILE A 83 -7.46 -5.67 -1.59
CA ILE A 83 -6.03 -5.40 -1.63
C ILE A 83 -5.37 -6.42 -0.71
N HIS A 84 -4.69 -7.42 -1.30
CA HIS A 84 -4.20 -8.58 -0.56
C HIS A 84 -2.68 -8.63 -0.45
N LYS A 85 -1.98 -7.60 -0.93
CA LYS A 85 -0.53 -7.56 -0.89
C LYS A 85 -0.05 -6.20 -0.42
N VAL A 86 1.01 -6.21 0.38
CA VAL A 86 1.76 -5.00 0.68
C VAL A 86 3.20 -5.24 0.24
N HIS A 87 3.75 -4.33 -0.53
CA HIS A 87 5.12 -4.41 -1.03
C HIS A 87 6.00 -3.54 -0.16
N LEU A 88 7.10 -4.11 0.33
CA LEU A 88 8.04 -3.41 1.21
C LEU A 88 9.34 -3.20 0.47
N VAL A 89 9.79 -1.95 0.40
CA VAL A 89 11.04 -1.58 -0.27
C VAL A 89 11.99 -1.05 0.79
N THR A 90 13.10 -1.75 1.00
CA THR A 90 14.11 -1.35 1.98
C THR A 90 15.46 -1.90 1.57
N ASP A 91 16.53 -1.18 1.97
CA ASP A 91 17.89 -1.67 1.80
C ASP A 91 18.31 -2.60 2.94
N ASN A 92 17.48 -2.72 3.97
CA ASN A 92 17.77 -3.52 5.15
C ASN A 92 16.65 -4.52 5.41
N PRO A 93 16.51 -5.55 4.54
CA PRO A 93 15.39 -6.50 4.68
C PRO A 93 15.39 -7.25 6.00
N GLU A 94 16.55 -7.37 6.65
CA GLU A 94 16.64 -8.05 7.94
C GLU A 94 15.98 -7.24 9.06
N GLU A 95 15.70 -5.96 8.83
CA GLU A 95 15.06 -5.11 9.84
C GLU A 95 13.54 -5.07 9.69
N ILE A 96 13.00 -5.81 8.73
CA ILE A 96 11.56 -5.87 8.53
C ILE A 96 10.92 -6.61 9.70
N PRO A 97 9.85 -6.06 10.29
CA PRO A 97 9.20 -6.74 11.41
C PRO A 97 8.71 -8.12 11.00
N ALA A 98 8.92 -9.09 11.88
CA ALA A 98 8.44 -10.45 11.65
C ALA A 98 6.94 -10.46 11.98
N THR A 99 6.13 -10.00 11.04
CA THR A 99 4.69 -9.94 11.24
C THR A 99 4.02 -10.89 10.28
N HIS A 100 2.91 -11.42 10.72
CA HIS A 100 2.07 -12.29 9.92
C HIS A 100 0.66 -11.72 9.92
N PHE A 101 0.10 -11.55 8.73
CA PHE A 101 -1.26 -11.03 8.59
C PHE A 101 -2.12 -12.05 7.87
N ASP A 102 -3.33 -12.23 8.36
CA ASP A 102 -4.32 -13.04 7.66
C ASP A 102 -4.72 -12.32 6.38
N GLN A 103 -4.70 -13.02 5.27
CA GLN A 103 -5.20 -12.52 3.99
C GLN A 103 -4.42 -11.34 3.41
N LEU A 104 -3.32 -10.91 4.04
CA LEU A 104 -2.48 -9.84 3.52
C LEU A 104 -1.05 -10.36 3.38
N GLN A 105 -0.60 -10.54 2.14
CA GLN A 105 0.71 -11.06 1.85
C GLN A 105 1.74 -9.95 1.86
N VAL A 106 2.86 -10.18 2.52
CA VAL A 106 3.97 -9.23 2.56
C VAL A 106 5.02 -9.66 1.53
N ASN A 107 5.31 -8.78 0.59
CA ASN A 107 6.32 -9.00 -0.44
C ASN A 107 7.46 -8.02 -0.25
N ILE A 108 8.69 -8.52 -0.20
CA ILE A 108 9.87 -7.66 -0.16
C ILE A 108 10.32 -7.42 -1.58
N VAL A 109 10.50 -6.15 -1.93
CA VAL A 109 10.77 -5.72 -3.30
C VAL A 109 12.05 -4.91 -3.30
N THR A 110 12.91 -5.16 -4.30
CA THR A 110 14.10 -4.34 -4.48
C THR A 110 13.72 -3.00 -5.10
N ARG A 111 14.66 -2.05 -5.07
CA ARG A 111 14.41 -0.77 -5.73
C ARG A 111 14.22 -0.93 -7.24
N ALA A 112 14.93 -1.88 -7.84
CA ALA A 112 14.71 -2.20 -9.26
C ALA A 112 13.31 -2.78 -9.48
N GLY A 113 12.85 -3.63 -8.56
CA GLY A 113 11.50 -4.18 -8.62
C GLY A 113 10.45 -3.08 -8.49
N LEU A 114 10.70 -2.10 -7.62
CA LEU A 114 9.79 -0.96 -7.48
C LEU A 114 9.72 -0.18 -8.80
N ALA A 115 10.85 0.05 -9.46
CA ALA A 115 10.86 0.76 -10.73
C ALA A 115 10.00 0.03 -11.76
N ASN A 116 10.04 -1.30 -11.78
CA ASN A 116 9.19 -2.09 -12.67
C ASN A 116 7.71 -1.94 -12.32
N LEU A 117 7.38 -1.95 -11.04
CA LEU A 117 5.99 -1.74 -10.60
C LEU A 117 5.48 -0.37 -11.02
N ILE A 118 6.33 0.65 -10.88
CA ILE A 118 5.97 2.02 -11.26
C ILE A 118 5.73 2.09 -12.77
N SER A 119 6.61 1.49 -13.56
CA SER A 119 6.49 1.59 -15.01
C SER A 119 5.27 0.85 -15.55
N ASN A 120 4.76 -0.12 -14.79
CA ASN A 120 3.57 -0.89 -15.19
C ASN A 120 2.29 -0.33 -14.58
N SER A 121 2.38 0.79 -13.87
CA SER A 121 1.21 1.42 -13.26
C SER A 121 0.79 2.62 -14.06
N ARG A 122 -0.51 2.84 -14.15
CA ARG A 122 -1.03 3.97 -14.89
C ARG A 122 -0.97 5.26 -14.07
N HIS A 123 -1.22 5.13 -12.78
CA HIS A 123 -1.21 6.27 -11.87
C HIS A 123 -0.28 5.97 -10.71
N VAL A 124 0.52 6.93 -10.30
CA VAL A 124 1.43 6.79 -9.17
C VAL A 124 1.21 7.97 -8.23
N LEU A 125 0.90 7.66 -6.96
CA LEU A 125 0.76 8.67 -5.92
C LEU A 125 1.82 8.39 -4.86
N SER A 126 2.45 9.44 -4.38
CA SER A 126 3.51 9.35 -3.35
C SER A 126 3.13 10.17 -2.13
N PHE A 127 3.35 9.59 -0.95
CA PHE A 127 3.02 10.21 0.32
C PHE A 127 4.15 10.12 1.32
#